data_21453577464ee3b9d408d0354ce892e4
#
_entry.id   21453577464ee3b9d408d0354ce892e4
#
_cell.length_a   1.000
_cell.length_b   1.000
_cell.length_c   1.000
_cell.angle_alpha   90.00
_cell.angle_beta   90.00
_cell.angle_gamma   90.00
#
_symmetry.space_group_name_H-M   'P 1'
#
loop_
_entity.id
_entity.type
_entity.pdbx_description
1 polymer ?
#
loop_
_entity_poly.entity_id
_entity_poly.type
_entity_poly.pdbx_seq_one_letter_code
_entity_poly.pdbx_strand_id
1 'polypeptide(L)'
;GNPSSSHATGLRAKRILDTTRARARRVLGAGPGRVLFTSGATEGIQTAVLSALVAVRERRAAGEACGDLLVYGATEHKAVSESLAHWNRLLGTGLTLQALPVDATGRHRLDVLRDLAPRAALVCTMAANNETGAISDLDGIAHVLRTSGSKAYWMVDCVQALGKLPLDLANTRIDYAPFSGHKLHAPKGIGILYVRDGAPYTPLMIGGGQEGGQRSGTENMAGIAALGAVLAALEEGTTFRTHAELAAMRDRLAAALRDAFPDIVFNAPFEHTLPTTLNCAVPGVSSKDLLDLFDAAGVRVSAGSACSAAKAAPSYVLDAMGLPLWRSGGAVRLSIGPLADDAFVDAACARIRRCGDALRTSPLSDGNPGVMQVSGDGQHGWLVFDEQTCVALDPPPGQVDRIATLARDAGLRVVEFDAADRATVALDDGSHAPCMTIGDAVLVRVPGGWLLGEAKDGRLPRTDVRQVFGAIDADRLAQMSHAAAVICHGSDVDGLACATMNAVRDAGAPGQLHPETLDLFLRRHADALLVDVREAGEAAAGAMTLHGRAAHHVPLSRLAEHLPGWLADPARPIVFVCRSGNRSAKAALCLRRAGHAQAWTLVGGLALA
;
A
#
# COMPACT_ATOMS: atom_id res chain seq x y z
N GLY A 1 22.96 28.05 16.91
CA GLY A 1 23.10 28.59 18.28
C GLY A 1 21.90 28.20 19.13
N ASN A 2 22.09 28.21 20.45
CA ASN A 2 20.99 27.96 21.39
C ASN A 2 20.20 29.28 21.58
N PRO A 3 18.88 29.34 21.35
CA PRO A 3 18.09 30.58 21.47
C PRO A 3 18.00 31.10 22.90
N SER A 4 18.36 30.34 23.91
CA SER A 4 18.41 30.76 25.32
C SER A 4 19.70 31.50 25.67
N SER A 5 20.70 31.57 24.76
CA SER A 5 21.99 32.23 25.01
C SER A 5 21.93 33.72 24.70
N SER A 6 22.59 34.55 25.53
CA SER A 6 22.61 36.02 25.38
C SER A 6 23.62 36.55 24.37
N HIS A 7 24.55 35.73 23.88
CA HIS A 7 25.53 36.13 22.87
C HIS A 7 24.94 36.23 21.45
N ALA A 8 25.61 36.88 20.53
CA ALA A 8 25.12 37.19 19.18
C ALA A 8 24.59 35.99 18.42
N THR A 9 25.19 34.80 18.55
CA THR A 9 24.74 33.57 17.89
C THR A 9 23.44 33.05 18.50
N GLY A 10 23.26 33.14 19.82
CA GLY A 10 22.02 32.80 20.51
C GLY A 10 20.88 33.74 20.13
N LEU A 11 21.14 35.04 20.11
CA LEU A 11 20.17 36.07 19.69
C LEU A 11 19.71 35.88 18.24
N ARG A 12 20.61 35.45 17.33
CA ARG A 12 20.22 35.05 15.94
C ARG A 12 19.29 33.83 15.93
N ALA A 13 19.58 32.81 16.72
CA ALA A 13 18.71 31.66 16.85
C ALA A 13 17.33 32.04 17.42
N LYS A 14 17.32 32.87 18.47
CA LYS A 14 16.08 33.40 19.04
C LYS A 14 15.24 34.17 18.01
N ARG A 15 15.87 35.00 17.19
CA ARG A 15 15.18 35.75 16.11
C ARG A 15 14.52 34.79 15.12
N ILE A 16 15.16 33.68 14.72
CA ILE A 16 14.59 32.68 13.85
C ILE A 16 13.34 32.05 14.49
N LEU A 17 13.44 31.64 15.76
CA LEU A 17 12.34 31.08 16.53
C LEU A 17 11.14 32.05 16.57
N ASP A 18 11.39 33.29 17.00
CA ASP A 18 10.34 34.31 17.19
C ASP A 18 9.70 34.71 15.85
N THR A 19 10.48 34.83 14.78
CA THR A 19 9.99 35.14 13.42
C THR A 19 9.14 34.00 12.89
N THR A 20 9.56 32.73 13.05
CA THR A 20 8.81 31.57 12.63
C THR A 20 7.49 31.47 13.37
N ARG A 21 7.48 31.70 14.68
CA ARG A 21 6.27 31.74 15.50
C ARG A 21 5.30 32.83 15.05
N ALA A 22 5.81 34.01 14.77
CA ALA A 22 5.01 35.14 14.30
C ALA A 22 4.35 34.81 12.94
N ARG A 23 5.08 34.18 12.02
CA ARG A 23 4.53 33.69 10.74
C ARG A 23 3.46 32.62 10.96
N ALA A 24 3.76 31.62 11.79
CA ALA A 24 2.78 30.60 12.12
C ALA A 24 1.47 31.19 12.66
N ARG A 25 1.56 32.19 13.57
CA ARG A 25 0.38 32.88 14.09
C ARG A 25 -0.44 33.55 12.99
N ARG A 26 0.20 34.17 12.00
CA ARG A 26 -0.51 34.83 10.88
C ARG A 26 -1.13 33.79 9.93
N VAL A 27 -0.34 32.80 9.50
CA VAL A 27 -0.82 31.75 8.57
C VAL A 27 -1.97 30.95 9.15
N LEU A 28 -1.98 30.71 10.47
CA LEU A 28 -3.03 29.98 11.16
C LEU A 28 -4.23 30.86 11.59
N GLY A 29 -4.12 32.19 11.44
CA GLY A 29 -5.10 33.10 12.02
C GLY A 29 -5.25 32.90 13.53
N ALA A 30 -4.13 32.73 14.26
CA ALA A 30 -4.13 32.28 15.65
C ALA A 30 -4.66 33.33 16.66
N GLY A 31 -4.74 34.61 16.27
CA GLY A 31 -5.18 35.71 17.18
C GLY A 31 -4.45 35.71 18.53
N PRO A 32 -5.13 35.76 19.68
CA PRO A 32 -4.52 35.69 20.99
C PRO A 32 -4.06 34.29 21.40
N GLY A 33 -4.48 33.23 20.68
CA GLY A 33 -4.15 31.85 20.98
C GLY A 33 -2.63 31.56 20.96
N ARG A 34 -2.22 30.49 21.59
CA ARG A 34 -0.82 30.06 21.69
C ARG A 34 -0.43 29.20 20.49
N VAL A 35 0.81 29.35 20.06
CA VAL A 35 1.43 28.53 18.99
C VAL A 35 2.71 27.96 19.56
N LEU A 36 2.77 26.64 19.69
CA LEU A 36 3.87 25.88 20.27
C LEU A 36 4.51 25.00 19.21
N PHE A 37 5.84 24.92 19.19
CA PHE A 37 6.55 23.98 18.32
C PHE A 37 6.61 22.60 18.97
N THR A 38 6.30 21.57 18.20
CA THR A 38 6.27 20.16 18.60
C THR A 38 7.14 19.34 17.65
N SER A 39 7.39 18.06 17.96
CA SER A 39 8.07 17.15 17.04
C SER A 39 7.18 16.68 15.87
N GLY A 40 5.89 16.97 15.92
CA GLY A 40 4.89 16.63 14.92
C GLY A 40 3.49 16.62 15.52
N ALA A 41 2.50 16.32 14.69
CA ALA A 41 1.10 16.32 15.12
C ALA A 41 0.80 15.30 16.22
N THR A 42 1.46 14.13 16.22
CA THR A 42 1.25 13.13 17.28
C THR A 42 1.56 13.68 18.67
N GLU A 43 2.68 14.43 18.83
CA GLU A 43 2.97 15.13 20.10
C GLU A 43 1.90 16.19 20.41
N GLY A 44 1.45 16.93 19.38
CA GLY A 44 0.39 17.92 19.53
C GLY A 44 -0.95 17.29 19.98
N ILE A 45 -1.34 16.17 19.38
CA ILE A 45 -2.53 15.39 19.75
C ILE A 45 -2.42 14.88 21.19
N GLN A 46 -1.29 14.27 21.56
CA GLN A 46 -1.04 13.79 22.92
C GLN A 46 -1.17 14.92 23.94
N THR A 47 -0.57 16.07 23.65
CA THR A 47 -0.61 17.25 24.53
C THR A 47 -2.03 17.81 24.65
N ALA A 48 -2.78 17.89 23.57
CA ALA A 48 -4.15 18.38 23.55
C ALA A 48 -5.08 17.48 24.34
N VAL A 49 -5.00 16.17 24.12
CA VAL A 49 -5.82 15.17 24.84
C VAL A 49 -5.47 15.16 26.33
N LEU A 50 -4.18 15.16 26.69
CA LEU A 50 -3.74 15.28 28.09
C LEU A 50 -4.32 16.51 28.73
N SER A 51 -4.18 17.69 28.08
CA SER A 51 -4.64 18.97 28.61
C SER A 51 -6.16 18.97 28.87
N ALA A 52 -6.93 18.50 27.89
CA ALA A 52 -8.39 18.41 28.01
C ALA A 52 -8.82 17.44 29.13
N LEU A 53 -8.20 16.26 29.24
CA LEU A 53 -8.58 15.26 30.25
C LEU A 53 -8.16 15.66 31.67
N VAL A 54 -7.01 16.33 31.84
CA VAL A 54 -6.63 16.90 33.14
C VAL A 54 -7.66 17.94 33.57
N ALA A 55 -8.06 18.86 32.69
CA ALA A 55 -9.07 19.86 32.99
C ALA A 55 -10.45 19.24 33.30
N VAL A 56 -10.85 18.21 32.56
CA VAL A 56 -12.08 17.44 32.85
C VAL A 56 -12.02 16.79 34.24
N ARG A 57 -10.90 16.22 34.63
CA ARG A 57 -10.70 15.62 35.96
C ARG A 57 -10.77 16.69 37.06
N GLU A 58 -10.15 17.84 36.87
CA GLU A 58 -10.17 18.94 37.81
C GLU A 58 -11.58 19.52 37.97
N ARG A 59 -12.32 19.71 36.88
CA ARG A 59 -13.72 20.16 36.90
C ARG A 59 -14.63 19.18 37.64
N ARG A 60 -14.45 17.88 37.39
CA ARG A 60 -15.21 16.83 38.14
C ARG A 60 -14.87 16.84 39.63
N ALA A 61 -13.61 17.00 39.99
CA ALA A 61 -13.18 17.14 41.39
C ALA A 61 -13.77 18.37 42.07
N ALA A 62 -14.01 19.45 41.32
CA ALA A 62 -14.70 20.66 41.78
C ALA A 62 -16.22 20.51 41.80
N GLY A 63 -16.79 19.34 41.47
CA GLY A 63 -18.24 19.09 41.47
C GLY A 63 -18.97 19.63 40.22
N GLU A 64 -18.23 20.04 39.17
CA GLU A 64 -18.87 20.53 37.96
C GLU A 64 -19.37 19.36 37.09
N ALA A 65 -20.54 19.57 36.47
CA ALA A 65 -21.08 18.64 35.50
C ALA A 65 -20.19 18.63 34.23
N CYS A 66 -19.54 17.51 33.99
CA CYS A 66 -18.78 17.23 32.79
C CYS A 66 -19.41 16.06 32.04
N GLY A 67 -19.26 16.05 30.73
CA GLY A 67 -19.68 14.90 29.92
C GLY A 67 -18.93 13.60 30.31
N ASP A 68 -19.51 12.48 29.90
CA ASP A 68 -18.97 11.13 30.14
C ASP A 68 -18.40 10.46 28.86
N LEU A 69 -18.46 11.16 27.72
CA LEU A 69 -17.98 10.64 26.42
C LEU A 69 -16.71 11.35 25.94
N LEU A 70 -15.82 10.55 25.34
CA LEU A 70 -14.75 11.00 24.45
C LEU A 70 -15.19 10.69 23.01
N VAL A 71 -15.66 11.69 22.30
CA VAL A 71 -16.19 11.56 20.95
C VAL A 71 -15.05 11.78 19.95
N TYR A 72 -14.88 10.87 18.99
CA TYR A 72 -13.88 11.03 17.93
C TYR A 72 -14.43 10.59 16.57
N GLY A 73 -14.06 11.24 15.48
CA GLY A 73 -14.49 10.87 14.14
C GLY A 73 -14.04 9.44 13.79
N ALA A 74 -14.94 8.63 13.22
CA ALA A 74 -14.66 7.23 12.86
C ALA A 74 -13.51 7.09 11.84
N THR A 75 -13.18 8.17 11.12
CA THR A 75 -12.11 8.24 10.13
C THR A 75 -10.84 8.93 10.62
N GLU A 76 -10.76 9.23 11.94
CA GLU A 76 -9.58 9.88 12.52
C GLU A 76 -8.30 9.07 12.32
N HIS A 77 -7.17 9.77 12.24
CA HIS A 77 -5.87 9.12 12.31
C HIS A 77 -5.72 8.37 13.64
N LYS A 78 -5.12 7.18 13.62
CA LYS A 78 -4.94 6.32 14.81
C LYS A 78 -4.31 7.04 16.00
N ALA A 79 -3.47 8.07 15.76
CA ALA A 79 -2.91 8.87 16.84
C ALA A 79 -3.98 9.52 17.72
N VAL A 80 -5.19 9.80 17.21
CA VAL A 80 -6.29 10.39 17.99
C VAL A 80 -6.92 9.33 18.90
N SER A 81 -7.45 8.26 18.35
CA SER A 81 -8.13 7.21 19.13
C SER A 81 -7.21 6.56 20.16
N GLU A 82 -5.97 6.27 19.76
CA GLU A 82 -4.94 5.70 20.66
C GLU A 82 -4.58 6.68 21.80
N SER A 83 -4.45 7.99 21.50
CA SER A 83 -4.19 8.99 22.55
C SER A 83 -5.33 9.11 23.53
N LEU A 84 -6.57 9.11 23.04
CA LEU A 84 -7.76 9.13 23.88
C LEU A 84 -7.79 7.92 24.83
N ALA A 85 -7.60 6.72 24.30
CA ALA A 85 -7.58 5.49 25.10
C ALA A 85 -6.43 5.50 26.12
N HIS A 86 -5.24 5.92 25.70
CA HIS A 86 -4.04 5.96 26.54
C HIS A 86 -4.21 6.89 27.74
N TRP A 87 -4.56 8.16 27.52
CA TRP A 87 -4.66 9.15 28.58
C TRP A 87 -5.90 8.93 29.47
N ASN A 88 -7.02 8.47 28.90
CA ASN A 88 -8.20 8.09 29.67
C ASN A 88 -7.84 7.02 30.72
N ARG A 89 -7.09 5.99 30.29
CA ARG A 89 -6.62 4.92 31.20
C ARG A 89 -5.61 5.44 32.22
N LEU A 90 -4.59 6.19 31.79
CA LEU A 90 -3.53 6.66 32.70
C LEU A 90 -4.04 7.64 33.76
N LEU A 91 -4.95 8.54 33.39
CA LEU A 91 -5.51 9.52 34.30
C LEU A 91 -6.69 8.97 35.11
N GLY A 92 -7.16 7.74 34.82
CA GLY A 92 -8.30 7.11 35.50
C GLY A 92 -9.60 7.90 35.35
N THR A 93 -9.79 8.58 34.19
CA THR A 93 -10.98 9.45 34.02
C THR A 93 -12.26 8.67 33.80
N GLY A 94 -12.20 7.40 33.41
CA GLY A 94 -13.34 6.50 33.24
C GLY A 94 -14.36 6.95 32.18
N LEU A 95 -13.92 7.73 31.19
CA LEU A 95 -14.77 8.22 30.11
C LEU A 95 -14.96 7.13 29.05
N THR A 96 -16.14 7.11 28.40
CA THR A 96 -16.40 6.16 27.31
C THR A 96 -15.95 6.74 25.97
N LEU A 97 -15.15 5.98 25.22
CA LEU A 97 -14.80 6.33 23.85
C LEU A 97 -15.98 6.03 22.91
N GLN A 98 -16.38 7.04 22.15
CA GLN A 98 -17.49 6.94 21.20
C GLN A 98 -17.07 7.44 19.82
N ALA A 99 -17.11 6.55 18.84
CA ALA A 99 -16.87 6.94 17.45
C ALA A 99 -18.07 7.74 16.91
N LEU A 100 -17.78 8.88 16.29
CA LEU A 100 -18.74 9.67 15.51
C LEU A 100 -18.71 9.16 14.06
N PRO A 101 -19.81 8.56 13.58
CA PRO A 101 -19.84 8.03 12.22
C PRO A 101 -19.74 9.13 11.16
N VAL A 102 -19.34 8.70 9.97
CA VAL A 102 -19.33 9.51 8.75
C VAL A 102 -20.37 8.99 7.77
N ASP A 103 -20.73 9.79 6.79
CA ASP A 103 -21.52 9.36 5.64
C ASP A 103 -20.65 8.73 4.54
N ALA A 104 -21.26 8.30 3.44
CA ALA A 104 -20.55 7.70 2.31
C ALA A 104 -19.60 8.67 1.58
N THR A 105 -19.64 9.97 1.85
CA THR A 105 -18.72 10.99 1.36
C THR A 105 -17.51 11.22 2.28
N GLY A 106 -17.54 10.61 3.46
CA GLY A 106 -16.52 10.75 4.50
C GLY A 106 -16.74 11.95 5.43
N ARG A 107 -17.87 12.63 5.36
CA ARG A 107 -18.22 13.76 6.23
C ARG A 107 -18.89 13.28 7.51
N HIS A 108 -18.59 13.92 8.63
CA HIS A 108 -19.16 13.57 9.93
C HIS A 108 -20.68 13.73 9.95
N ARG A 109 -21.38 12.77 10.56
CA ARG A 109 -22.83 12.78 10.77
C ARG A 109 -23.19 13.80 11.86
N LEU A 110 -23.61 15.00 11.43
CA LEU A 110 -23.96 16.10 12.35
C LEU A 110 -25.24 15.82 13.18
N ASP A 111 -26.15 15.02 12.65
CA ASP A 111 -27.32 14.52 13.37
C ASP A 111 -26.89 13.66 14.56
N VAL A 112 -25.98 12.71 14.38
CA VAL A 112 -25.43 11.88 15.46
C VAL A 112 -24.62 12.73 16.44
N LEU A 113 -23.81 13.68 15.94
CA LEU A 113 -23.07 14.58 16.82
C LEU A 113 -24.02 15.38 17.75
N ARG A 114 -25.20 15.81 17.26
CA ARG A 114 -26.15 16.56 18.05
C ARG A 114 -26.64 15.76 19.28
N ASP A 115 -26.80 14.46 19.13
CA ASP A 115 -27.20 13.57 20.20
C ASP A 115 -26.06 13.29 21.21
N LEU A 116 -24.81 13.24 20.72
CA LEU A 116 -23.62 12.96 21.54
C LEU A 116 -23.08 14.21 22.25
N ALA A 117 -23.21 15.38 21.65
CA ALA A 117 -22.54 16.62 22.09
C ALA A 117 -22.89 17.05 23.53
N PRO A 118 -24.14 16.91 24.06
CA PRO A 118 -24.44 17.24 25.44
C PRO A 118 -23.69 16.38 26.48
N ARG A 119 -23.32 15.16 26.08
CA ARG A 119 -22.59 14.20 26.93
C ARG A 119 -21.08 14.21 26.65
N ALA A 120 -20.58 14.93 25.64
CA ALA A 120 -19.19 14.94 25.31
C ALA A 120 -18.36 15.75 26.32
N ALA A 121 -17.25 15.21 26.79
CA ALA A 121 -16.21 15.91 27.55
C ALA A 121 -15.12 16.47 26.62
N LEU A 122 -14.81 15.71 25.55
CA LEU A 122 -13.90 16.08 24.49
C LEU A 122 -14.45 15.56 23.17
N VAL A 123 -14.40 16.39 22.13
CA VAL A 123 -14.67 16.02 20.74
C VAL A 123 -13.38 16.15 19.93
N CYS A 124 -13.04 15.12 19.18
CA CYS A 124 -11.90 15.11 18.28
C CYS A 124 -12.37 14.84 16.85
N THR A 125 -12.07 15.75 15.92
CA THR A 125 -12.39 15.61 14.51
C THR A 125 -11.20 16.05 13.67
N MET A 126 -11.12 15.64 12.40
CA MET A 126 -10.10 16.14 11.50
C MET A 126 -10.66 17.22 10.57
N ALA A 127 -9.83 18.14 10.12
CA ALA A 127 -10.22 19.14 9.14
C ALA A 127 -10.35 18.55 7.73
N ALA A 128 -9.47 17.61 7.38
CA ALA A 128 -9.56 16.86 6.14
C ALA A 128 -8.90 15.48 6.28
N ASN A 129 -9.47 14.49 5.62
CA ASN A 129 -9.02 13.11 5.73
C ASN A 129 -7.75 12.85 4.89
N ASN A 130 -6.81 12.12 5.46
CA ASN A 130 -5.52 11.82 4.83
C ASN A 130 -5.58 10.72 3.75
N GLU A 131 -6.63 9.92 3.69
CA GLU A 131 -6.82 8.85 2.70
C GLU A 131 -7.71 9.28 1.54
N THR A 132 -8.88 9.84 1.84
CA THR A 132 -9.88 10.24 0.85
C THR A 132 -9.77 11.70 0.43
N GLY A 133 -9.16 12.54 1.26
CA GLY A 133 -9.17 13.98 1.11
C GLY A 133 -10.46 14.66 1.56
N ALA A 134 -11.45 13.91 2.06
CA ALA A 134 -12.75 14.45 2.48
C ALA A 134 -12.59 15.60 3.48
N ILE A 135 -13.21 16.73 3.20
CA ILE A 135 -13.14 17.96 4.01
C ILE A 135 -14.34 17.97 4.97
N SER A 136 -14.04 18.12 6.26
CA SER A 136 -15.06 18.18 7.29
C SER A 136 -15.80 19.52 7.28
N ASP A 137 -17.08 19.48 7.61
CA ASP A 137 -17.91 20.67 7.86
C ASP A 137 -17.64 21.22 9.27
N LEU A 138 -16.52 21.96 9.43
CA LEU A 138 -16.12 22.49 10.72
C LEU A 138 -17.12 23.51 11.27
N ASP A 139 -17.77 24.28 10.40
CA ASP A 139 -18.81 25.25 10.79
C ASP A 139 -20.06 24.54 11.28
N GLY A 140 -20.49 23.48 10.60
CA GLY A 140 -21.59 22.62 11.04
C GLY A 140 -21.30 21.96 12.38
N ILE A 141 -20.09 21.42 12.59
CA ILE A 141 -19.68 20.85 13.88
C ILE A 141 -19.71 21.92 14.98
N ALA A 142 -19.12 23.10 14.72
CA ALA A 142 -19.12 24.21 15.67
C ALA A 142 -20.55 24.68 16.02
N HIS A 143 -21.43 24.71 15.00
CA HIS A 143 -22.85 25.03 15.20
C HIS A 143 -23.54 24.02 16.12
N VAL A 144 -23.36 22.72 15.86
CA VAL A 144 -23.96 21.66 16.71
C VAL A 144 -23.44 21.75 18.15
N LEU A 145 -22.11 21.88 18.34
CA LEU A 145 -21.51 22.01 19.67
C LEU A 145 -22.03 23.23 20.46
N ARG A 146 -22.30 24.34 19.76
CA ARG A 146 -22.84 25.55 20.37
C ARG A 146 -24.34 25.40 20.72
N THR A 147 -25.15 24.91 19.78
CA THR A 147 -26.61 24.85 19.94
C THR A 147 -27.07 23.73 20.86
N SER A 148 -26.25 22.65 21.00
CA SER A 148 -26.50 21.60 22.00
C SER A 148 -26.12 21.99 23.43
N GLY A 149 -25.56 23.19 23.64
CA GLY A 149 -25.05 23.60 24.95
C GLY A 149 -23.83 22.80 25.44
N SER A 150 -23.12 22.13 24.52
CA SER A 150 -21.98 21.30 24.87
C SER A 150 -20.85 22.10 25.50
N LYS A 151 -20.34 21.62 26.63
CA LYS A 151 -19.15 22.13 27.32
C LYS A 151 -17.87 21.37 26.96
N ALA A 152 -17.96 20.48 25.96
CA ALA A 152 -16.81 19.70 25.49
C ALA A 152 -15.71 20.61 24.97
N TYR A 153 -14.45 20.25 25.24
CA TYR A 153 -13.32 20.76 24.47
C TYR A 153 -13.37 20.17 23.05
N TRP A 154 -12.80 20.89 22.08
CA TRP A 154 -12.80 20.46 20.70
C TRP A 154 -11.38 20.53 20.12
N MET A 155 -10.82 19.36 19.77
CA MET A 155 -9.58 19.23 19.03
C MET A 155 -9.89 18.93 17.57
N VAL A 156 -9.23 19.64 16.66
CA VAL A 156 -9.31 19.37 15.22
C VAL A 156 -7.92 19.04 14.70
N ASP A 157 -7.74 17.80 14.21
CA ASP A 157 -6.52 17.44 13.51
C ASP A 157 -6.44 18.19 12.17
N CYS A 158 -5.55 19.18 12.13
CA CYS A 158 -5.34 20.07 10.99
C CYS A 158 -4.12 19.70 10.14
N VAL A 159 -3.61 18.47 10.26
CA VAL A 159 -2.42 17.99 9.52
C VAL A 159 -2.60 18.11 8.00
N GLN A 160 -3.79 17.88 7.50
CA GLN A 160 -4.10 18.00 6.08
C GLN A 160 -4.65 19.39 5.68
N ALA A 161 -4.83 20.31 6.64
CA ALA A 161 -5.38 21.63 6.38
C ALA A 161 -4.33 22.68 6.05
N LEU A 162 -3.13 22.63 6.70
CA LEU A 162 -2.08 23.64 6.53
C LEU A 162 -1.67 23.77 5.07
N GLY A 163 -1.81 24.99 4.53
CA GLY A 163 -1.49 25.33 3.15
C GLY A 163 -2.44 24.73 2.09
N LYS A 164 -3.55 24.10 2.51
CA LYS A 164 -4.53 23.47 1.61
C LYS A 164 -5.95 24.01 1.83
N LEU A 165 -6.26 24.44 3.04
CA LEU A 165 -7.53 25.05 3.41
C LEU A 165 -7.23 26.42 4.05
N PRO A 166 -8.12 27.40 3.92
CA PRO A 166 -8.03 28.64 4.67
C PRO A 166 -8.17 28.35 6.16
N LEU A 167 -7.35 28.99 6.98
CA LEU A 167 -7.32 28.86 8.42
C LEU A 167 -7.51 30.22 9.09
N ASP A 168 -8.44 30.32 10.01
CA ASP A 168 -8.67 31.48 10.87
C ASP A 168 -9.11 31.00 12.26
N LEU A 169 -8.15 30.37 12.96
CA LEU A 169 -8.42 29.62 14.18
C LEU A 169 -8.97 30.51 15.33
N ALA A 170 -8.60 31.79 15.36
CA ALA A 170 -9.10 32.72 16.38
C ALA A 170 -10.62 32.92 16.31
N ASN A 171 -11.18 32.84 15.11
CA ASN A 171 -12.62 33.02 14.88
C ASN A 171 -13.40 31.70 14.88
N THR A 172 -12.77 30.60 15.33
CA THR A 172 -13.40 29.30 15.48
C THR A 172 -13.61 28.94 16.97
N ARG A 173 -14.39 27.87 17.22
CA ARG A 173 -14.54 27.26 18.55
C ARG A 173 -13.45 26.22 18.84
N ILE A 174 -12.50 26.01 17.93
CA ILE A 174 -11.47 24.98 18.07
C ILE A 174 -10.55 25.32 19.25
N ASP A 175 -10.45 24.41 20.23
CA ASP A 175 -9.58 24.59 21.38
C ASP A 175 -8.15 24.20 21.08
N TYR A 176 -7.96 23.14 20.27
CA TYR A 176 -6.63 22.61 19.91
C TYR A 176 -6.57 22.24 18.43
N ALA A 177 -5.49 22.64 17.77
CA ALA A 177 -5.23 22.23 16.39
C ALA A 177 -3.76 21.80 16.24
N PRO A 178 -3.48 20.49 16.12
CA PRO A 178 -2.16 19.95 15.81
C PRO A 178 -1.88 19.99 14.30
N PHE A 179 -0.58 20.21 13.96
CA PHE A 179 -0.06 20.26 12.58
C PHE A 179 1.26 19.51 12.47
N SER A 180 1.55 18.96 11.30
CA SER A 180 2.86 18.36 10.96
C SER A 180 3.49 19.07 9.77
N GLY A 181 4.71 19.55 9.93
CA GLY A 181 5.43 20.29 8.88
C GLY A 181 5.72 19.45 7.64
N HIS A 182 6.01 18.16 7.80
CA HIS A 182 6.34 17.27 6.67
C HIS A 182 5.17 17.02 5.69
N LYS A 183 3.95 17.43 6.01
CA LYS A 183 2.80 17.39 5.09
C LYS A 183 2.77 18.60 4.15
N LEU A 184 3.68 19.58 4.36
CA LEU A 184 3.86 20.75 3.52
C LEU A 184 5.36 21.03 3.27
N HIS A 185 6.12 19.98 2.92
CA HIS A 185 7.53 20.04 2.52
C HIS A 185 8.55 20.50 3.59
N ALA A 186 8.15 20.76 4.83
CA ALA A 186 9.12 20.92 5.92
C ALA A 186 9.72 19.55 6.32
N PRO A 187 10.87 19.51 7.00
CA PRO A 187 11.45 18.26 7.48
C PRO A 187 10.51 17.49 8.42
N LYS A 188 10.70 16.16 8.49
CA LYS A 188 10.13 15.34 9.56
C LYS A 188 10.70 15.79 10.91
N GLY A 189 9.95 15.58 12.00
CA GLY A 189 10.42 15.95 13.34
C GLY A 189 10.15 17.41 13.73
N ILE A 190 9.26 18.10 13.01
CA ILE A 190 8.74 19.42 13.37
C ILE A 190 7.24 19.52 13.12
N GLY A 191 6.52 20.14 14.05
CA GLY A 191 5.09 20.41 13.96
C GLY A 191 4.70 21.63 14.79
N ILE A 192 3.42 21.91 14.83
CA ILE A 192 2.80 22.99 15.59
C ILE A 192 1.62 22.44 16.36
N LEU A 193 1.42 22.95 17.59
CA LEU A 193 0.17 22.87 18.30
C LEU A 193 -0.38 24.28 18.50
N TYR A 194 -1.55 24.55 17.94
CA TYR A 194 -2.35 25.72 18.32
C TYR A 194 -3.19 25.39 19.55
N VAL A 195 -3.24 26.32 20.51
CA VAL A 195 -4.12 26.25 21.69
C VAL A 195 -4.88 27.56 21.78
N ARG A 196 -6.21 27.49 21.74
CA ARG A 196 -7.09 28.67 21.83
C ARG A 196 -6.82 29.43 23.13
N ASP A 197 -6.95 30.75 23.11
CA ASP A 197 -6.88 31.55 24.30
C ASP A 197 -7.97 31.12 25.31
N GLY A 198 -7.58 30.95 26.57
CA GLY A 198 -8.44 30.43 27.63
C GLY A 198 -8.67 28.90 27.61
N ALA A 199 -8.23 28.16 26.58
CA ALA A 199 -8.28 26.70 26.62
C ALA A 199 -7.26 26.13 27.63
N PRO A 200 -7.62 25.07 28.38
CA PRO A 200 -6.72 24.46 29.33
C PRO A 200 -5.47 23.90 28.66
N TYR A 201 -4.36 23.95 29.39
CA TYR A 201 -3.09 23.46 28.89
C TYR A 201 -2.27 22.78 29.99
N THR A 202 -1.87 21.57 29.75
CA THR A 202 -0.96 20.80 30.60
C THR A 202 0.26 20.40 29.76
N PRO A 203 1.49 20.82 30.13
CA PRO A 203 2.71 20.43 29.41
C PRO A 203 2.88 18.92 29.40
N LEU A 204 3.12 18.35 28.21
CA LEU A 204 3.50 16.94 28.07
C LEU A 204 4.96 16.72 28.53
N MET A 205 5.83 17.68 28.26
CA MET A 205 7.24 17.63 28.63
C MET A 205 7.60 18.82 29.54
N ILE A 206 8.05 18.53 30.74
CA ILE A 206 8.49 19.49 31.76
C ILE A 206 10.01 19.46 31.85
N GLY A 207 10.65 20.61 32.09
CA GLY A 207 12.13 20.71 32.21
C GLY A 207 12.64 22.12 32.19
N GLY A 208 13.58 22.44 31.31
CA GLY A 208 14.41 23.66 31.29
C GLY A 208 13.73 24.97 30.86
N GLY A 209 12.41 25.07 30.83
CA GLY A 209 11.68 26.33 30.60
C GLY A 209 11.56 26.80 29.15
N GLN A 210 12.00 26.02 28.17
CA GLN A 210 11.80 26.31 26.75
C GLN A 210 10.31 26.45 26.44
N GLU A 211 9.96 27.15 25.35
CA GLU A 211 8.58 27.49 24.99
C GLU A 211 7.81 28.14 26.16
N GLY A 212 8.48 28.91 27.00
CA GLY A 212 7.88 29.53 28.21
C GLY A 212 7.43 28.49 29.26
N GLY A 213 8.11 27.36 29.36
CA GLY A 213 7.77 26.24 30.25
C GLY A 213 6.65 25.35 29.73
N GLN A 214 6.10 25.67 28.57
CA GLN A 214 4.96 24.91 28.01
C GLN A 214 5.39 23.67 27.23
N ARG A 215 6.62 23.67 26.68
CA ARG A 215 7.20 22.51 26.02
C ARG A 215 8.71 22.54 26.20
N SER A 216 9.20 21.90 27.23
CA SER A 216 10.63 21.91 27.57
C SER A 216 11.46 21.02 26.65
N GLY A 217 12.78 21.21 26.68
CA GLY A 217 13.74 20.55 25.80
C GLY A 217 14.26 21.51 24.74
N THR A 218 15.58 21.44 24.47
CA THR A 218 16.24 22.31 23.49
C THR A 218 15.51 22.27 22.14
N GLU A 219 15.22 23.46 21.63
CA GLU A 219 14.39 23.61 20.44
C GLU A 219 15.09 23.07 19.20
N ASN A 220 14.30 22.37 18.34
CA ASN A 220 14.75 21.91 17.02
C ASN A 220 14.92 23.09 16.06
N MET A 221 15.99 23.86 16.24
CA MET A 221 16.22 25.07 15.47
C MET A 221 16.30 24.86 13.97
N ALA A 222 16.83 23.73 13.51
CA ALA A 222 16.89 23.39 12.08
C ALA A 222 15.47 23.16 11.52
N GLY A 223 14.67 22.37 12.22
CA GLY A 223 13.26 22.12 11.85
C GLY A 223 12.42 23.37 11.89
N ILE A 224 12.61 24.22 12.93
CA ILE A 224 11.89 25.51 13.08
C ILE A 224 12.25 26.46 11.94
N ALA A 225 13.53 26.59 11.58
CA ALA A 225 13.98 27.45 10.48
C ALA A 225 13.39 26.97 9.13
N ALA A 226 13.43 25.66 8.87
CA ALA A 226 12.87 25.09 7.65
C ALA A 226 11.34 25.26 7.58
N LEU A 227 10.62 25.03 8.69
CA LEU A 227 9.19 25.32 8.77
C LEU A 227 8.91 26.81 8.55
N GLY A 228 9.77 27.69 9.09
CA GLY A 228 9.69 29.16 8.89
C GLY A 228 9.83 29.57 7.43
N ALA A 229 10.63 28.86 6.63
CA ALA A 229 10.75 29.09 5.19
C ALA A 229 9.46 28.66 4.45
N VAL A 230 8.87 27.52 4.82
CA VAL A 230 7.59 27.05 4.26
C VAL A 230 6.46 28.03 4.58
N LEU A 231 6.39 28.52 5.84
CA LEU A 231 5.38 29.51 6.23
C LEU A 231 5.56 30.84 5.52
N ALA A 232 6.84 31.27 5.25
CA ALA A 232 7.11 32.43 4.43
C ALA A 232 6.58 32.28 3.01
N ALA A 233 6.83 31.12 2.38
CA ALA A 233 6.33 30.82 1.04
C ALA A 233 4.79 30.80 0.95
N LEU A 234 4.11 30.37 2.03
CA LEU A 234 2.65 30.48 2.12
C LEU A 234 2.16 31.93 2.21
N GLU A 235 2.86 32.78 3.00
CA GLU A 235 2.52 34.22 3.12
C GLU A 235 2.76 34.97 1.80
N GLU A 236 3.82 34.62 1.08
CA GLU A 236 4.16 35.24 -0.22
C GLU A 236 3.13 34.84 -1.32
N GLY A 237 2.54 33.65 -1.22
CA GLY A 237 1.47 33.20 -2.11
C GLY A 237 1.88 32.90 -3.56
N THR A 238 3.18 32.88 -3.87
CA THR A 238 3.70 32.70 -5.23
C THR A 238 4.43 31.38 -5.44
N THR A 239 4.89 30.75 -4.37
CA THR A 239 5.68 29.51 -4.42
C THR A 239 4.79 28.27 -4.64
N PHE A 240 3.65 28.22 -3.97
CA PHE A 240 2.75 27.08 -4.01
C PHE A 240 1.61 27.31 -4.99
N ARG A 241 1.18 26.24 -5.65
CA ARG A 241 0.00 26.25 -6.51
C ARG A 241 -1.27 26.57 -5.72
N THR A 242 -2.13 27.35 -6.32
CA THR A 242 -3.44 27.67 -5.79
C THR A 242 -4.35 26.43 -5.74
N HIS A 243 -5.41 26.51 -4.96
CA HIS A 243 -6.43 25.46 -4.91
C HIS A 243 -7.03 25.16 -6.30
N ALA A 244 -7.28 26.21 -7.11
CA ALA A 244 -7.84 26.06 -8.46
C ALA A 244 -6.86 25.35 -9.41
N GLU A 245 -5.56 25.69 -9.38
CA GLU A 245 -4.53 25.00 -10.18
C GLU A 245 -4.40 23.53 -9.79
N LEU A 246 -4.38 23.24 -8.48
CA LEU A 246 -4.33 21.87 -8.00
C LEU A 246 -5.59 21.07 -8.36
N ALA A 247 -6.78 21.70 -8.37
CA ALA A 247 -8.00 21.07 -8.81
C ALA A 247 -7.94 20.73 -10.31
N ALA A 248 -7.45 21.63 -11.14
CA ALA A 248 -7.26 21.37 -12.57
C ALA A 248 -6.26 20.22 -12.81
N MET A 249 -5.16 20.16 -12.05
CA MET A 249 -4.18 19.06 -12.11
C MET A 249 -4.81 17.73 -11.67
N ARG A 250 -5.58 17.72 -10.58
CA ARG A 250 -6.34 16.55 -10.11
C ARG A 250 -7.28 16.03 -11.20
N ASP A 251 -8.02 16.93 -11.85
CA ASP A 251 -9.00 16.56 -12.86
C ASP A 251 -8.34 15.95 -14.11
N ARG A 252 -7.14 16.42 -14.49
CA ARG A 252 -6.30 15.81 -15.54
C ARG A 252 -5.86 14.39 -15.15
N LEU A 253 -5.38 14.19 -13.90
CA LEU A 253 -5.01 12.87 -13.40
C LEU A 253 -6.22 11.94 -13.33
N ALA A 254 -7.38 12.45 -12.90
CA ALA A 254 -8.62 11.68 -12.86
C ALA A 254 -9.09 11.28 -14.26
N ALA A 255 -8.94 12.14 -15.26
CA ALA A 255 -9.22 11.81 -16.66
C ALA A 255 -8.28 10.70 -17.16
N ALA A 256 -6.97 10.82 -16.91
CA ALA A 256 -6.00 9.78 -17.28
C ALA A 256 -6.29 8.44 -16.60
N LEU A 257 -6.75 8.47 -15.34
CA LEU A 257 -7.17 7.25 -14.62
C LEU A 257 -8.42 6.62 -15.25
N ARG A 258 -9.41 7.41 -15.67
CA ARG A 258 -10.60 6.91 -16.37
C ARG A 258 -10.26 6.34 -17.76
N ASP A 259 -9.35 6.99 -18.48
CA ASP A 259 -8.83 6.49 -19.77
C ASP A 259 -8.13 5.11 -19.59
N ALA A 260 -7.33 4.99 -18.54
CA ALA A 260 -6.58 3.75 -18.24
C ALA A 260 -7.48 2.62 -17.72
N PHE A 261 -8.44 2.97 -16.86
CA PHE A 261 -9.33 2.03 -16.17
C PHE A 261 -10.78 2.51 -16.28
N PRO A 262 -11.51 2.12 -17.34
CA PRO A 262 -12.86 2.65 -17.63
C PRO A 262 -13.86 2.49 -16.47
N ASP A 263 -13.73 1.40 -15.68
CA ASP A 263 -14.61 1.09 -14.56
C ASP A 263 -14.11 1.64 -13.21
N ILE A 264 -13.11 2.52 -13.23
CA ILE A 264 -12.54 3.08 -11.98
C ILE A 264 -13.59 3.87 -11.20
N VAL A 265 -13.59 3.70 -9.90
CA VAL A 265 -14.46 4.45 -8.99
C VAL A 265 -13.61 5.30 -8.05
N PHE A 266 -13.95 6.59 -7.95
CA PHE A 266 -13.40 7.48 -6.93
C PHE A 266 -14.19 7.35 -5.64
N ASN A 267 -13.49 7.20 -4.51
CA ASN A 267 -14.09 6.83 -3.22
C ASN A 267 -14.67 8.03 -2.45
N ALA A 268 -14.44 9.26 -2.91
CA ALA A 268 -15.05 10.45 -2.37
C ALA A 268 -15.33 11.47 -3.50
N PRO A 269 -16.39 12.28 -3.41
CA PRO A 269 -16.76 13.27 -4.41
C PRO A 269 -15.79 14.46 -4.40
N PHE A 270 -15.40 14.95 -5.58
CA PHE A 270 -14.34 15.97 -5.72
C PHE A 270 -14.70 17.32 -5.13
N GLU A 271 -15.99 17.67 -5.10
CA GLU A 271 -16.50 18.92 -4.52
C GLU A 271 -16.30 19.01 -3.01
N HIS A 272 -16.10 17.88 -2.34
CA HIS A 272 -15.92 17.79 -0.90
C HIS A 272 -14.55 17.24 -0.50
N THR A 273 -13.57 17.27 -1.41
CA THR A 273 -12.24 16.73 -1.15
C THR A 273 -11.14 17.74 -1.46
N LEU A 274 -10.02 17.58 -0.76
CA LEU A 274 -8.79 18.30 -1.10
C LEU A 274 -8.34 17.97 -2.52
N PRO A 275 -7.98 18.96 -3.35
CA PRO A 275 -7.52 18.69 -4.70
C PRO A 275 -6.18 17.96 -4.77
N THR A 276 -5.48 17.87 -3.65
CA THR A 276 -4.19 17.15 -3.55
C THR A 276 -4.32 15.65 -3.38
N THR A 277 -5.54 15.10 -3.32
CA THR A 277 -5.76 13.69 -2.98
C THR A 277 -6.81 13.07 -3.90
N LEU A 278 -6.44 11.94 -4.52
CA LEU A 278 -7.33 11.06 -5.26
C LEU A 278 -7.32 9.69 -4.58
N ASN A 279 -8.48 9.21 -4.17
CA ASN A 279 -8.65 7.86 -3.65
C ASN A 279 -9.58 7.10 -4.58
N CYS A 280 -9.13 5.98 -5.12
CA CYS A 280 -9.87 5.24 -6.14
C CYS A 280 -9.67 3.73 -6.00
N ALA A 281 -10.58 2.96 -6.58
CA ALA A 281 -10.51 1.51 -6.70
C ALA A 281 -10.95 1.08 -8.10
N VAL A 282 -10.40 -0.02 -8.58
CA VAL A 282 -10.76 -0.63 -9.86
C VAL A 282 -11.44 -1.97 -9.58
N PRO A 283 -12.67 -2.22 -10.05
CA PRO A 283 -13.35 -3.50 -9.84
C PRO A 283 -12.49 -4.68 -10.32
N GLY A 284 -12.42 -5.73 -9.50
CA GLY A 284 -11.67 -6.94 -9.84
C GLY A 284 -10.14 -6.83 -9.74
N VAL A 285 -9.58 -5.65 -9.38
CA VAL A 285 -8.14 -5.47 -9.23
C VAL A 285 -7.81 -5.16 -7.77
N SER A 286 -6.88 -5.91 -7.19
CA SER A 286 -6.47 -5.69 -5.81
C SER A 286 -5.62 -4.41 -5.66
N SER A 287 -5.63 -3.80 -4.46
CA SER A 287 -4.74 -2.66 -4.17
C SER A 287 -3.26 -3.01 -4.36
N LYS A 288 -2.90 -4.27 -4.11
CA LYS A 288 -1.53 -4.76 -4.31
C LYS A 288 -1.15 -4.75 -5.80
N ASP A 289 -2.01 -5.28 -6.65
CA ASP A 289 -1.75 -5.34 -8.10
C ASP A 289 -1.67 -3.94 -8.70
N LEU A 290 -2.55 -3.02 -8.27
CA LEU A 290 -2.47 -1.61 -8.67
C LEU A 290 -1.17 -0.94 -8.19
N LEU A 291 -0.75 -1.19 -6.94
CA LEU A 291 0.53 -0.67 -6.43
C LEU A 291 1.72 -1.17 -7.24
N ASP A 292 1.75 -2.46 -7.55
CA ASP A 292 2.83 -3.08 -8.30
C ASP A 292 2.88 -2.55 -9.75
N LEU A 293 1.71 -2.39 -10.38
CA LEU A 293 1.56 -1.85 -11.72
C LEU A 293 1.99 -0.37 -11.81
N PHE A 294 1.48 0.47 -10.91
CA PHE A 294 1.86 1.89 -10.86
C PHE A 294 3.35 2.08 -10.57
N ASP A 295 3.89 1.29 -9.64
CA ASP A 295 5.31 1.35 -9.29
C ASP A 295 6.19 0.98 -10.49
N ALA A 296 5.83 -0.07 -11.24
CA ALA A 296 6.51 -0.48 -12.47
C ALA A 296 6.51 0.63 -13.54
N ALA A 297 5.43 1.40 -13.64
CA ALA A 297 5.33 2.56 -14.51
C ALA A 297 6.05 3.81 -13.97
N GLY A 298 6.62 3.76 -12.78
CA GLY A 298 7.27 4.89 -12.11
C GLY A 298 6.30 5.90 -11.51
N VAL A 299 5.07 5.48 -11.16
CA VAL A 299 4.07 6.27 -10.42
C VAL A 299 4.00 5.75 -8.99
N ARG A 300 4.39 6.58 -8.01
CA ARG A 300 4.40 6.19 -6.60
C ARG A 300 3.05 6.51 -5.96
N VAL A 301 2.30 5.48 -5.61
CA VAL A 301 0.98 5.57 -4.97
C VAL A 301 0.98 4.81 -3.64
N SER A 302 -0.07 4.92 -2.85
CA SER A 302 -0.20 4.22 -1.57
C SER A 302 -1.51 3.45 -1.50
N ALA A 303 -1.52 2.29 -0.86
CA ALA A 303 -2.76 1.62 -0.45
C ALA A 303 -3.16 2.15 0.93
N GLY A 304 -4.40 2.60 1.09
CA GLY A 304 -4.93 3.09 2.36
C GLY A 304 -4.02 4.10 3.07
N SER A 305 -3.82 3.95 4.37
CA SER A 305 -2.80 4.69 5.11
C SER A 305 -1.42 4.08 4.88
N ALA A 306 -0.39 4.92 4.71
CA ALA A 306 1.00 4.49 4.52
C ALA A 306 1.51 3.53 5.62
N CYS A 307 0.90 3.55 6.81
CA CYS A 307 1.24 2.68 7.95
C CYS A 307 0.66 1.26 7.84
N SER A 308 -0.34 1.01 6.99
CA SER A 308 -1.01 -0.28 6.84
C SER A 308 -0.50 -1.09 5.64
N ALA A 309 0.31 -0.52 4.77
CA ALA A 309 0.79 -1.15 3.52
C ALA A 309 1.50 -2.51 3.73
N ALA A 310 2.08 -2.74 4.92
CA ALA A 310 2.73 -4.00 5.26
C ALA A 310 1.78 -5.16 5.61
N LYS A 311 0.47 -4.90 5.83
CA LYS A 311 -0.48 -5.90 6.35
C LYS A 311 -1.63 -6.25 5.40
N ALA A 312 -1.69 -5.73 4.18
CA ALA A 312 -2.78 -5.97 3.20
C ALA A 312 -4.21 -5.88 3.79
N ALA A 313 -4.40 -5.06 4.84
CA ALA A 313 -5.69 -4.89 5.48
C ALA A 313 -6.54 -3.86 4.72
N PRO A 314 -7.87 -4.05 4.61
CA PRO A 314 -8.78 -3.05 4.06
C PRO A 314 -8.63 -1.69 4.76
N SER A 315 -8.98 -0.61 4.07
CA SER A 315 -8.97 0.74 4.65
C SER A 315 -10.10 0.90 5.66
N TYR A 316 -9.75 1.06 6.94
CA TYR A 316 -10.74 1.34 7.99
C TYR A 316 -11.53 2.65 7.74
N VAL A 317 -10.93 3.60 7.01
CA VAL A 317 -11.59 4.86 6.62
C VAL A 317 -12.74 4.56 5.66
N LEU A 318 -12.48 3.76 4.61
CA LEU A 318 -13.49 3.40 3.62
C LEU A 318 -14.54 2.45 4.21
N ASP A 319 -14.16 1.59 5.14
CA ASP A 319 -15.10 0.76 5.90
C ASP A 319 -16.02 1.62 6.77
N ALA A 320 -15.48 2.65 7.46
CA ALA A 320 -16.26 3.60 8.25
C ALA A 320 -17.21 4.44 7.39
N MET A 321 -16.89 4.67 6.12
CA MET A 321 -17.76 5.31 5.13
C MET A 321 -18.89 4.38 4.62
N GLY A 322 -18.88 3.09 5.03
CA GLY A 322 -19.86 2.10 4.58
C GLY A 322 -19.66 1.63 3.14
N LEU A 323 -18.47 1.79 2.59
CA LEU A 323 -18.17 1.37 1.23
C LEU A 323 -17.96 -0.16 1.15
N PRO A 324 -18.32 -0.81 0.03
CA PRO A 324 -18.20 -2.25 -0.11
C PRO A 324 -16.74 -2.72 -0.02
N LEU A 325 -16.52 -3.94 0.46
CA LEU A 325 -15.19 -4.52 0.74
C LEU A 325 -14.22 -4.46 -0.47
N TRP A 326 -14.72 -4.64 -1.69
CA TRP A 326 -13.87 -4.54 -2.88
C TRP A 326 -13.27 -3.14 -3.07
N ARG A 327 -13.95 -2.08 -2.60
CA ARG A 327 -13.43 -0.71 -2.62
C ARG A 327 -12.43 -0.49 -1.48
N SER A 328 -12.75 -0.89 -0.26
CA SER A 328 -11.85 -0.69 0.88
C SER A 328 -10.59 -1.56 0.81
N GLY A 329 -10.70 -2.78 0.24
CA GLY A 329 -9.57 -3.68 0.01
C GLY A 329 -8.79 -3.40 -1.28
N GLY A 330 -9.44 -2.81 -2.31
CA GLY A 330 -8.85 -2.49 -3.60
C GLY A 330 -8.36 -1.05 -3.75
N ALA A 331 -8.53 -0.21 -2.73
CA ALA A 331 -8.24 1.21 -2.84
C ALA A 331 -6.77 1.55 -2.96
N VAL A 332 -6.47 2.50 -3.85
CA VAL A 332 -5.18 3.20 -3.92
C VAL A 332 -5.38 4.71 -3.81
N ARG A 333 -4.38 5.38 -3.24
CA ARG A 333 -4.36 6.83 -3.10
C ARG A 333 -3.21 7.43 -3.88
N LEU A 334 -3.53 8.37 -4.76
CA LEU A 334 -2.59 9.27 -5.40
C LEU A 334 -2.59 10.61 -4.65
N SER A 335 -1.43 11.20 -4.50
CA SER A 335 -1.30 12.53 -3.86
C SER A 335 -0.37 13.40 -4.70
N ILE A 336 -0.79 14.64 -4.97
CA ILE A 336 0.03 15.67 -5.62
C ILE A 336 0.43 16.72 -4.60
N GLY A 337 1.64 17.23 -4.73
CA GLY A 337 2.13 18.31 -3.88
C GLY A 337 1.85 19.69 -4.47
N PRO A 338 1.84 20.72 -3.64
CA PRO A 338 1.60 22.10 -4.09
C PRO A 338 2.76 22.71 -4.92
N LEU A 339 3.84 21.96 -5.13
CA LEU A 339 4.95 22.32 -6.02
C LEU A 339 4.90 21.61 -7.37
N ALA A 340 3.87 20.78 -7.62
CA ALA A 340 3.71 20.11 -8.91
C ALA A 340 3.60 21.12 -10.06
N ASP A 341 4.18 20.79 -11.19
CA ASP A 341 4.08 21.55 -12.42
C ASP A 341 3.35 20.76 -13.52
N ASP A 342 3.08 21.40 -14.64
CA ASP A 342 2.37 20.79 -15.75
C ASP A 342 3.15 19.63 -16.36
N ALA A 343 4.48 19.76 -16.49
CA ALA A 343 5.33 18.71 -17.05
C ALA A 343 5.31 17.45 -16.19
N PHE A 344 5.32 17.62 -14.86
CA PHE A 344 5.18 16.51 -13.92
C PHE A 344 3.83 15.81 -14.04
N VAL A 345 2.74 16.57 -14.15
CA VAL A 345 1.37 16.03 -14.29
C VAL A 345 1.21 15.33 -15.63
N ASP A 346 1.72 15.91 -16.75
CA ASP A 346 1.69 15.28 -18.07
C ASP A 346 2.44 13.94 -18.10
N ALA A 347 3.63 13.92 -17.51
CA ALA A 347 4.41 12.68 -17.38
C ALA A 347 3.66 11.63 -16.55
N ALA A 348 3.01 12.03 -15.46
CA ALA A 348 2.21 11.13 -14.63
C ALA A 348 1.00 10.59 -15.40
N CYS A 349 0.26 11.44 -16.14
CA CYS A 349 -0.86 11.03 -16.97
C CYS A 349 -0.45 10.03 -18.05
N ALA A 350 0.67 10.27 -18.73
CA ALA A 350 1.18 9.34 -19.74
C ALA A 350 1.55 7.97 -19.14
N ARG A 351 2.16 7.96 -17.94
CA ARG A 351 2.50 6.73 -17.23
C ARG A 351 1.25 5.98 -16.74
N ILE A 352 0.24 6.70 -16.25
CA ILE A 352 -1.05 6.11 -15.84
C ILE A 352 -1.74 5.42 -17.02
N ARG A 353 -1.78 6.05 -18.22
CA ARG A 353 -2.38 5.42 -19.41
C ARG A 353 -1.66 4.14 -19.79
N ARG A 354 -0.32 4.10 -19.73
CA ARG A 354 0.45 2.86 -19.95
C ARG A 354 0.08 1.75 -18.96
N CYS A 355 -0.28 2.07 -17.72
CA CYS A 355 -0.77 1.06 -16.79
C CYS A 355 -2.05 0.38 -17.27
N GLY A 356 -2.98 1.16 -17.86
CA GLY A 356 -4.20 0.61 -18.45
C GLY A 356 -3.90 -0.33 -19.63
N ASP A 357 -2.98 0.06 -20.51
CA ASP A 357 -2.54 -0.78 -21.63
C ASP A 357 -1.88 -2.07 -21.15
N ALA A 358 -1.01 -1.96 -20.14
CA ALA A 358 -0.34 -3.10 -19.54
C ALA A 358 -1.28 -4.07 -18.83
N LEU A 359 -2.34 -3.57 -18.16
CA LEU A 359 -3.34 -4.43 -17.51
C LEU A 359 -4.14 -5.25 -18.53
N ARG A 360 -4.31 -4.72 -19.74
CA ARG A 360 -4.95 -5.44 -20.86
C ARG A 360 -4.03 -6.45 -21.54
N THR A 361 -2.72 -6.44 -21.23
CA THR A 361 -1.78 -7.44 -21.74
C THR A 361 -2.05 -8.77 -21.08
N SER A 362 -2.50 -9.77 -21.85
CA SER A 362 -2.72 -11.11 -21.33
C SER A 362 -1.39 -11.79 -20.99
N PRO A 363 -1.25 -12.43 -19.81
CA PRO A 363 -0.07 -13.23 -19.49
C PRO A 363 0.10 -14.47 -20.39
N LEU A 364 -0.90 -14.78 -21.22
CA LEU A 364 -0.92 -15.89 -22.16
C LEU A 364 -0.61 -15.45 -23.62
N SER A 365 -0.36 -14.16 -23.87
CA SER A 365 -0.32 -13.57 -25.22
C SER A 365 1.03 -13.66 -25.93
N ASP A 366 2.04 -14.34 -25.38
CA ASP A 366 3.34 -14.49 -26.03
C ASP A 366 3.37 -15.58 -27.13
N GLY A 367 2.20 -16.24 -27.37
CA GLY A 367 2.01 -17.20 -28.45
C GLY A 367 2.75 -18.54 -28.27
N ASN A 368 3.44 -18.72 -27.15
CA ASN A 368 4.17 -19.95 -26.87
C ASN A 368 3.33 -20.90 -26.00
N PRO A 369 3.32 -22.22 -26.29
CA PRO A 369 2.77 -23.21 -25.40
C PRO A 369 3.35 -23.12 -24.00
N GLY A 370 2.53 -23.29 -22.96
CA GLY A 370 3.04 -23.10 -21.62
C GLY A 370 2.17 -23.62 -20.49
N VAL A 371 2.69 -23.41 -19.27
CA VAL A 371 2.06 -23.76 -18.01
C VAL A 371 1.99 -22.53 -17.11
N MET A 372 0.79 -22.17 -16.68
CA MET A 372 0.57 -21.01 -15.81
C MET A 372 -0.19 -21.41 -14.54
N GLN A 373 0.30 -20.95 -13.39
CA GLN A 373 -0.39 -21.06 -12.10
C GLN A 373 -1.52 -20.02 -11.98
N VAL A 374 -2.69 -20.49 -11.55
CA VAL A 374 -3.82 -19.62 -11.14
C VAL A 374 -4.11 -19.87 -9.67
N SER A 375 -4.11 -18.81 -8.86
CA SER A 375 -4.25 -18.93 -7.40
C SER A 375 -5.49 -18.19 -6.90
N GLY A 376 -6.14 -18.77 -5.87
CA GLY A 376 -7.25 -18.16 -5.14
C GLY A 376 -7.40 -18.83 -3.77
N ASP A 377 -7.61 -18.03 -2.71
CA ASP A 377 -7.84 -18.50 -1.34
C ASP A 377 -6.83 -19.54 -0.81
N GLY A 378 -5.53 -19.34 -1.16
CA GLY A 378 -4.45 -20.24 -0.75
C GLY A 378 -4.39 -21.57 -1.51
N GLN A 379 -5.23 -21.75 -2.53
CA GLN A 379 -5.21 -22.89 -3.44
C GLN A 379 -4.65 -22.49 -4.81
N HIS A 380 -4.12 -23.46 -5.53
CA HIS A 380 -3.57 -23.31 -6.86
C HIS A 380 -4.24 -24.26 -7.83
N GLY A 381 -4.61 -23.73 -8.99
CA GLY A 381 -4.91 -24.48 -10.19
C GLY A 381 -3.88 -24.16 -11.27
N TRP A 382 -3.89 -24.89 -12.35
CA TRP A 382 -2.91 -24.76 -13.41
C TRP A 382 -3.59 -24.68 -14.76
N LEU A 383 -3.10 -23.79 -15.62
CA LEU A 383 -3.51 -23.73 -17.02
C LEU A 383 -2.39 -24.35 -17.85
N VAL A 384 -2.75 -25.28 -18.72
CA VAL A 384 -1.87 -25.80 -19.77
C VAL A 384 -2.44 -25.30 -21.09
N PHE A 385 -1.63 -24.65 -21.91
CA PHE A 385 -2.11 -24.00 -23.13
C PHE A 385 -1.10 -24.08 -24.27
N ASP A 386 -1.59 -23.96 -25.49
CA ASP A 386 -0.83 -23.77 -26.72
C ASP A 386 -1.31 -22.47 -27.42
N GLU A 387 -1.00 -22.32 -28.70
CA GLU A 387 -1.37 -21.15 -29.50
C GLU A 387 -2.88 -21.02 -29.74
N GLN A 388 -3.69 -22.08 -29.51
CA GLN A 388 -5.13 -22.11 -29.85
C GLN A 388 -6.01 -22.52 -28.68
N THR A 389 -5.48 -23.33 -27.76
CA THR A 389 -6.29 -23.99 -26.73
C THR A 389 -5.70 -23.79 -25.33
N CYS A 390 -6.57 -23.82 -24.34
CA CYS A 390 -6.22 -23.76 -22.93
C CYS A 390 -7.05 -24.79 -22.14
N VAL A 391 -6.40 -25.59 -21.31
CA VAL A 391 -7.03 -26.53 -20.39
C VAL A 391 -6.77 -26.09 -18.95
N ALA A 392 -7.83 -25.98 -18.16
CA ALA A 392 -7.74 -25.68 -16.74
C ALA A 392 -7.66 -26.97 -15.93
N LEU A 393 -6.64 -27.10 -15.10
CA LEU A 393 -6.42 -28.23 -14.20
C LEU A 393 -6.72 -27.79 -12.77
N ASP A 394 -7.75 -28.42 -12.17
CA ASP A 394 -8.17 -28.20 -10.79
C ASP A 394 -8.26 -26.71 -10.36
N PRO A 395 -8.99 -25.86 -11.12
CA PRO A 395 -9.05 -24.42 -10.85
C PRO A 395 -9.65 -24.15 -9.46
N PRO A 396 -9.09 -23.23 -8.67
CA PRO A 396 -9.66 -22.86 -7.37
C PRO A 396 -11.09 -22.32 -7.53
N PRO A 397 -11.96 -22.50 -6.52
CA PRO A 397 -13.29 -21.91 -6.52
C PRO A 397 -13.24 -20.39 -6.77
N GLY A 398 -14.13 -19.89 -7.64
CA GLY A 398 -14.20 -18.47 -7.98
C GLY A 398 -13.18 -17.98 -9.02
N GLN A 399 -12.28 -18.84 -9.54
CA GLN A 399 -11.32 -18.47 -10.59
C GLN A 399 -11.78 -18.81 -12.02
N VAL A 400 -12.89 -19.50 -12.18
CA VAL A 400 -13.38 -19.96 -13.49
C VAL A 400 -13.64 -18.79 -14.45
N ASP A 401 -14.30 -17.72 -13.99
CA ASP A 401 -14.58 -16.53 -14.81
C ASP A 401 -13.29 -15.81 -15.19
N ARG A 402 -12.31 -15.75 -14.28
CA ARG A 402 -10.98 -15.19 -14.55
C ARG A 402 -10.24 -16.00 -15.62
N ILE A 403 -10.29 -17.32 -15.55
CA ILE A 403 -9.67 -18.21 -16.55
C ILE A 403 -10.32 -17.98 -17.92
N ALA A 404 -11.66 -17.92 -17.97
CA ALA A 404 -12.39 -17.67 -19.20
C ALA A 404 -12.03 -16.31 -19.82
N THR A 405 -11.82 -15.29 -18.98
CA THR A 405 -11.38 -13.97 -19.42
C THR A 405 -9.95 -13.99 -19.95
N LEU A 406 -9.01 -14.59 -19.21
CA LEU A 406 -7.61 -14.72 -19.63
C LEU A 406 -7.48 -15.44 -20.97
N ALA A 407 -8.20 -16.53 -21.15
CA ALA A 407 -8.20 -17.29 -22.40
C ALA A 407 -8.79 -16.47 -23.56
N ARG A 408 -9.92 -15.80 -23.34
CA ARG A 408 -10.55 -14.92 -24.35
C ARG A 408 -9.64 -13.80 -24.78
N ASP A 409 -9.00 -13.11 -23.84
CA ASP A 409 -8.10 -11.98 -24.12
C ASP A 409 -6.85 -12.42 -24.88
N ALA A 410 -6.43 -13.68 -24.69
CA ALA A 410 -5.35 -14.32 -25.45
C ALA A 410 -5.79 -14.95 -26.79
N GLY A 411 -7.08 -14.95 -27.10
CA GLY A 411 -7.63 -15.61 -28.29
C GLY A 411 -7.66 -17.13 -28.19
N LEU A 412 -7.51 -17.69 -26.97
CA LEU A 412 -7.49 -19.14 -26.75
C LEU A 412 -8.90 -19.68 -26.47
N ARG A 413 -9.13 -20.89 -26.93
CA ARG A 413 -10.35 -21.64 -26.62
C ARG A 413 -10.14 -22.49 -25.35
N VAL A 414 -10.95 -22.28 -24.32
CA VAL A 414 -10.98 -23.17 -23.15
C VAL A 414 -11.57 -24.50 -23.55
N VAL A 415 -10.86 -25.57 -23.30
CA VAL A 415 -11.27 -26.96 -23.59
C VAL A 415 -11.39 -27.73 -22.29
N GLU A 416 -12.55 -28.38 -22.10
CA GLU A 416 -12.74 -29.34 -21.03
C GLU A 416 -12.12 -30.70 -21.42
N PHE A 417 -11.51 -31.36 -20.46
CA PHE A 417 -10.95 -32.69 -20.67
C PHE A 417 -12.00 -33.74 -20.31
N ASP A 418 -12.66 -34.30 -21.31
CA ASP A 418 -13.52 -35.50 -21.16
C ASP A 418 -12.71 -36.76 -21.48
N ALA A 419 -12.52 -37.62 -20.47
CA ALA A 419 -11.72 -38.82 -20.60
C ALA A 419 -12.40 -39.90 -21.50
N ALA A 420 -13.73 -39.83 -21.68
CA ALA A 420 -14.46 -40.81 -22.45
C ALA A 420 -14.21 -40.74 -23.97
N ASP A 421 -13.92 -39.53 -24.47
CA ASP A 421 -13.76 -39.25 -25.89
C ASP A 421 -12.28 -39.01 -26.30
N ARG A 422 -11.30 -39.39 -25.46
CA ARG A 422 -9.88 -39.12 -25.70
C ARG A 422 -9.11 -40.35 -26.19
N ALA A 423 -8.09 -40.06 -27.00
CA ALA A 423 -7.06 -41.05 -27.30
C ALA A 423 -6.35 -41.49 -26.00
N THR A 424 -5.77 -42.68 -26.02
CA THR A 424 -4.97 -43.17 -24.89
C THR A 424 -3.50 -43.26 -25.24
N VAL A 425 -2.66 -43.07 -24.24
CA VAL A 425 -1.20 -43.21 -24.33
C VAL A 425 -0.72 -44.29 -23.35
N ALA A 426 0.26 -45.07 -23.72
CA ALA A 426 0.89 -46.04 -22.85
C ALA A 426 1.88 -45.36 -21.90
N LEU A 427 1.89 -45.76 -20.62
CA LEU A 427 2.81 -45.29 -19.59
C LEU A 427 3.83 -46.39 -19.23
N ASP A 428 4.92 -46.00 -18.57
CA ASP A 428 6.00 -46.93 -18.19
C ASP A 428 5.60 -47.93 -17.10
N ASP A 429 4.53 -47.68 -16.37
CA ASP A 429 3.93 -48.65 -15.43
C ASP A 429 3.08 -49.74 -16.12
N GLY A 430 3.03 -49.74 -17.46
CA GLY A 430 2.25 -50.66 -18.26
C GLY A 430 0.76 -50.29 -18.40
N SER A 431 0.30 -49.21 -17.77
CA SER A 431 -1.06 -48.72 -17.91
C SER A 431 -1.27 -47.92 -19.19
N HIS A 432 -2.54 -47.76 -19.61
CA HIS A 432 -2.95 -46.85 -20.67
C HIS A 432 -3.85 -45.78 -20.06
N ALA A 433 -3.60 -44.53 -20.37
CA ALA A 433 -4.32 -43.40 -19.80
C ALA A 433 -4.85 -42.45 -20.89
N PRO A 434 -6.02 -41.82 -20.71
CA PRO A 434 -6.57 -40.87 -21.66
C PRO A 434 -5.67 -39.63 -21.74
N CYS A 435 -5.48 -39.15 -22.97
CA CYS A 435 -4.61 -38.01 -23.25
C CYS A 435 -5.18 -37.05 -24.29
N MET A 436 -4.68 -35.82 -24.29
CA MET A 436 -4.88 -34.86 -25.37
C MET A 436 -3.57 -34.18 -25.72
N THR A 437 -3.42 -33.83 -27.00
CA THR A 437 -2.26 -33.07 -27.46
C THR A 437 -2.46 -31.56 -27.20
N ILE A 438 -1.44 -30.91 -26.68
CA ILE A 438 -1.38 -29.47 -26.47
C ILE A 438 0.00 -29.00 -26.97
N GLY A 439 0.02 -28.31 -28.12
CA GLY A 439 1.26 -27.96 -28.80
C GLY A 439 2.08 -29.21 -29.17
N ASP A 440 3.32 -29.26 -28.72
CA ASP A 440 4.26 -30.38 -28.91
C ASP A 440 4.19 -31.44 -27.79
N ALA A 441 3.36 -31.21 -26.78
CA ALA A 441 3.23 -32.06 -25.62
C ALA A 441 1.89 -32.82 -25.59
N VAL A 442 1.82 -33.85 -24.75
CA VAL A 442 0.58 -34.54 -24.38
C VAL A 442 0.27 -34.32 -22.91
N LEU A 443 -0.98 -33.95 -22.63
CA LEU A 443 -1.56 -33.90 -21.31
C LEU A 443 -2.30 -35.19 -21.04
N VAL A 444 -1.90 -35.92 -19.99
CA VAL A 444 -2.40 -37.26 -19.67
C VAL A 444 -3.11 -37.25 -18.33
N ARG A 445 -4.35 -37.74 -18.29
CA ARG A 445 -5.11 -37.88 -17.04
C ARG A 445 -4.76 -39.21 -16.37
N VAL A 446 -4.31 -39.13 -15.12
CA VAL A 446 -4.03 -40.31 -14.29
C VAL A 446 -4.82 -40.22 -12.98
N PRO A 447 -5.05 -41.31 -12.25
CA PRO A 447 -5.67 -41.27 -10.94
C PRO A 447 -4.89 -40.36 -9.99
N GLY A 448 -5.58 -39.34 -9.45
CA GLY A 448 -5.01 -38.35 -8.54
C GLY A 448 -4.40 -37.11 -9.21
N GLY A 449 -4.28 -37.05 -10.55
CA GLY A 449 -3.69 -35.89 -11.20
C GLY A 449 -3.46 -35.99 -12.69
N TRP A 450 -2.41 -35.29 -13.15
CA TRP A 450 -2.09 -35.13 -14.56
C TRP A 450 -0.58 -35.21 -14.80
N LEU A 451 -0.20 -35.68 -15.99
CA LEU A 451 1.15 -35.67 -16.50
C LEU A 451 1.21 -34.82 -17.77
N LEU A 452 2.24 -34.02 -17.95
CA LEU A 452 2.52 -33.29 -19.17
C LEU A 452 3.93 -33.64 -19.65
N GLY A 453 4.06 -34.06 -20.89
CA GLY A 453 5.34 -34.48 -21.46
C GLY A 453 5.30 -34.76 -22.95
N GLU A 454 6.36 -35.29 -23.50
CA GLU A 454 6.45 -35.65 -24.91
C GLU A 454 6.15 -37.15 -25.12
N ALA A 455 5.09 -37.46 -25.88
CA ALA A 455 4.81 -38.83 -26.27
C ALA A 455 5.50 -39.16 -27.61
N LYS A 456 6.05 -40.40 -27.69
CA LYS A 456 6.69 -40.92 -28.90
C LYS A 456 6.07 -42.29 -29.20
N ASP A 457 5.67 -42.50 -30.43
CA ASP A 457 5.08 -43.77 -30.90
C ASP A 457 3.93 -44.30 -30.01
N GLY A 458 3.05 -43.38 -29.55
CA GLY A 458 1.88 -43.75 -28.70
C GLY A 458 2.25 -44.07 -27.24
N ARG A 459 3.47 -43.76 -26.79
CA ARG A 459 3.96 -43.96 -25.43
C ARG A 459 4.49 -42.66 -24.84
N LEU A 460 4.21 -42.39 -23.58
CA LEU A 460 4.85 -41.32 -22.78
C LEU A 460 5.86 -41.97 -21.84
N PRO A 461 7.17 -41.91 -22.20
CA PRO A 461 8.22 -42.42 -21.32
C PRO A 461 8.29 -41.56 -20.06
N ARG A 462 8.58 -42.17 -18.92
CA ARG A 462 8.74 -41.44 -17.65
C ARG A 462 9.86 -40.37 -17.69
N THR A 463 10.87 -40.59 -18.53
CA THR A 463 11.99 -39.65 -18.76
C THR A 463 11.57 -38.39 -19.48
N ASP A 464 10.47 -38.45 -20.23
CA ASP A 464 9.97 -37.36 -21.07
C ASP A 464 8.77 -36.61 -20.41
N VAL A 465 8.39 -37.00 -19.17
CA VAL A 465 7.43 -36.26 -18.35
C VAL A 465 8.10 -34.99 -17.81
N ARG A 466 7.56 -33.83 -18.18
CA ARG A 466 8.11 -32.52 -17.78
C ARG A 466 7.47 -31.98 -16.51
N GLN A 467 6.14 -32.04 -16.41
CA GLN A 467 5.36 -31.55 -15.28
C GLN A 467 4.33 -32.60 -14.81
N VAL A 468 4.04 -32.52 -13.52
CA VAL A 468 3.04 -33.36 -12.85
C VAL A 468 2.12 -32.45 -12.03
N PHE A 469 0.80 -32.63 -12.12
CA PHE A 469 -0.17 -31.81 -11.41
C PHE A 469 -1.07 -32.70 -10.55
N GLY A 470 -1.51 -32.16 -9.40
CA GLY A 470 -2.41 -32.84 -8.48
C GLY A 470 -1.70 -33.66 -7.39
N ALA A 471 -2.48 -34.49 -6.70
CA ALA A 471 -2.03 -35.30 -5.56
C ALA A 471 -1.83 -36.77 -5.97
N ILE A 472 -0.82 -37.03 -6.79
CA ILE A 472 -0.46 -38.39 -7.19
C ILE A 472 0.34 -39.06 -6.07
N ASP A 473 0.02 -40.31 -5.74
CA ASP A 473 0.78 -41.10 -4.77
C ASP A 473 2.26 -41.19 -5.14
N ALA A 474 3.15 -41.07 -4.12
CA ALA A 474 4.58 -40.97 -4.32
C ALA A 474 5.21 -42.17 -5.02
N ASP A 475 4.77 -43.39 -4.67
CA ASP A 475 5.30 -44.63 -5.27
C ASP A 475 4.89 -44.73 -6.75
N ARG A 476 3.68 -44.35 -7.05
CA ARG A 476 3.15 -44.31 -8.41
C ARG A 476 3.81 -43.20 -9.22
N LEU A 477 4.03 -42.04 -8.61
CA LEU A 477 4.73 -40.93 -9.25
C LEU A 477 6.15 -41.32 -9.65
N ALA A 478 6.86 -42.07 -8.80
CA ALA A 478 8.21 -42.57 -9.11
C ALA A 478 8.26 -43.55 -10.26
N GLN A 479 7.14 -44.27 -10.53
CA GLN A 479 7.02 -45.17 -11.67
C GLN A 479 6.71 -44.46 -12.97
N MET A 480 5.98 -43.31 -12.92
CA MET A 480 5.47 -42.60 -14.09
C MET A 480 6.25 -41.36 -14.47
N SER A 481 7.16 -40.86 -13.60
CA SER A 481 7.96 -39.67 -13.87
C SER A 481 9.40 -39.86 -13.39
N HIS A 482 10.33 -39.04 -13.90
CA HIS A 482 11.69 -39.01 -13.41
C HIS A 482 11.85 -38.01 -12.26
N ALA A 483 12.94 -38.14 -11.51
CA ALA A 483 13.16 -37.39 -10.28
C ALA A 483 13.29 -35.85 -10.48
N ALA A 484 13.59 -35.39 -11.68
CA ALA A 484 13.67 -33.96 -12.02
C ALA A 484 12.37 -33.40 -12.63
N ALA A 485 11.32 -34.22 -12.81
CA ALA A 485 10.01 -33.71 -13.23
C ALA A 485 9.48 -32.69 -12.21
N VAL A 486 8.89 -31.59 -12.71
CA VAL A 486 8.37 -30.52 -11.87
C VAL A 486 6.99 -30.91 -11.35
N ILE A 487 6.84 -30.99 -10.04
CA ILE A 487 5.56 -31.24 -9.37
C ILE A 487 4.90 -29.90 -9.10
N CYS A 488 3.71 -29.70 -9.69
CA CYS A 488 2.89 -28.51 -9.55
C CYS A 488 1.78 -28.78 -8.52
N HIS A 489 1.89 -28.15 -7.35
CA HIS A 489 1.01 -28.42 -6.21
C HIS A 489 -0.31 -27.64 -6.29
N GLY A 490 -1.37 -28.20 -5.73
CA GLY A 490 -2.67 -27.54 -5.58
C GLY A 490 -2.74 -26.51 -4.43
N SER A 491 -1.69 -26.47 -3.58
CA SER A 491 -1.48 -25.45 -2.54
C SER A 491 0.01 -25.33 -2.25
N ASP A 492 0.44 -24.27 -1.56
CA ASP A 492 1.85 -24.14 -1.17
C ASP A 492 2.30 -25.31 -0.29
N VAL A 493 3.38 -25.97 -0.69
CA VAL A 493 4.10 -26.97 0.11
C VAL A 493 5.43 -26.36 0.53
N ASP A 494 5.65 -26.21 1.84
CA ASP A 494 6.81 -25.49 2.39
C ASP A 494 6.97 -24.07 1.81
N GLY A 495 5.86 -23.39 1.51
CA GLY A 495 5.83 -22.04 0.93
C GLY A 495 6.06 -21.98 -0.59
N LEU A 496 6.04 -23.12 -1.30
CA LEU A 496 6.25 -23.22 -2.74
C LEU A 496 5.06 -23.87 -3.45
N ALA A 497 4.71 -23.34 -4.62
CA ALA A 497 3.68 -23.89 -5.49
C ALA A 497 4.18 -25.03 -6.38
N CYS A 498 5.50 -25.18 -6.57
CA CYS A 498 6.10 -26.27 -7.35
C CYS A 498 7.44 -26.72 -6.75
N ALA A 499 7.77 -27.98 -6.98
CA ALA A 499 9.00 -28.62 -6.50
C ALA A 499 9.42 -29.73 -7.49
N THR A 500 10.47 -30.48 -7.18
CA THR A 500 10.81 -31.74 -7.87
C THR A 500 10.83 -32.88 -6.85
N MET A 501 10.77 -34.12 -7.30
CA MET A 501 10.90 -35.28 -6.39
C MET A 501 12.24 -35.29 -5.65
N ASN A 502 13.29 -34.72 -6.25
CA ASN A 502 14.59 -34.55 -5.65
C ASN A 502 14.73 -33.24 -4.86
N ALA A 503 13.64 -32.54 -4.56
CA ALA A 503 13.71 -31.30 -3.81
C ALA A 503 14.45 -31.52 -2.48
N VAL A 504 15.59 -30.88 -2.33
CA VAL A 504 16.41 -30.94 -1.12
C VAL A 504 15.72 -30.05 -0.08
N ARG A 505 15.08 -30.68 0.90
CA ARG A 505 14.34 -29.97 1.99
C ARG A 505 15.21 -28.98 2.75
N ASP A 506 16.53 -29.22 2.81
CA ASP A 506 17.50 -28.44 3.57
C ASP A 506 18.44 -27.60 2.68
N ALA A 507 18.01 -27.14 1.51
CA ALA A 507 18.85 -26.35 0.58
C ALA A 507 19.35 -25.00 1.13
N GLY A 508 19.04 -24.69 2.38
CA GLY A 508 19.41 -23.41 3.01
C GLY A 508 18.64 -22.23 2.44
N ALA A 509 18.92 -21.03 2.94
CA ALA A 509 18.40 -19.80 2.36
C ALA A 509 18.95 -19.62 0.93
N PRO A 510 18.19 -18.99 -0.01
CA PRO A 510 18.70 -18.66 -1.33
C PRO A 510 19.92 -17.75 -1.20
N GLY A 511 20.87 -17.87 -2.15
CA GLY A 511 21.96 -16.92 -2.24
C GLY A 511 21.41 -15.51 -2.31
N GLN A 512 21.91 -14.63 -1.47
CA GLN A 512 21.48 -13.23 -1.40
C GLN A 512 22.53 -12.34 -2.04
N LEU A 513 22.10 -11.52 -3.01
CA LEU A 513 22.91 -10.47 -3.59
C LEU A 513 22.35 -9.13 -3.12
N HIS A 514 23.22 -8.31 -2.56
CA HIS A 514 22.87 -6.94 -2.21
C HIS A 514 23.08 -6.02 -3.43
N PRO A 515 22.30 -4.94 -3.58
CA PRO A 515 22.41 -4.02 -4.70
C PRO A 515 23.84 -3.54 -4.95
N GLU A 516 24.60 -3.25 -3.87
CA GLU A 516 25.98 -2.77 -3.93
C GLU A 516 26.95 -3.80 -4.51
N THR A 517 26.61 -5.09 -4.45
CA THR A 517 27.47 -6.19 -4.91
C THR A 517 27.04 -6.76 -6.27
N LEU A 518 25.86 -6.39 -6.75
CA LEU A 518 25.28 -6.95 -7.97
C LEU A 518 26.16 -6.70 -9.21
N ASP A 519 26.64 -5.47 -9.41
CA ASP A 519 27.50 -5.13 -10.55
C ASP A 519 28.78 -5.98 -10.58
N LEU A 520 29.44 -6.13 -9.43
CA LEU A 520 30.62 -6.95 -9.30
C LEU A 520 30.32 -8.44 -9.58
N PHE A 521 29.18 -8.94 -9.10
CA PHE A 521 28.74 -10.31 -9.36
C PHE A 521 28.51 -10.54 -10.86
N LEU A 522 27.76 -9.66 -11.52
CA LEU A 522 27.46 -9.75 -12.95
C LEU A 522 28.71 -9.62 -13.85
N ARG A 523 29.73 -8.87 -13.42
CA ARG A 523 31.03 -8.82 -14.12
C ARG A 523 31.81 -10.10 -13.96
N ARG A 524 31.76 -10.76 -12.80
CA ARG A 524 32.45 -12.05 -12.55
C ARG A 524 31.77 -13.22 -13.25
N HIS A 525 30.45 -13.13 -13.42
CA HIS A 525 29.60 -14.14 -14.03
C HIS A 525 28.93 -13.55 -15.29
N ALA A 526 29.71 -13.48 -16.37
CA ALA A 526 29.25 -12.86 -17.61
C ALA A 526 28.09 -13.63 -18.25
N ASP A 527 27.98 -14.92 -17.99
CA ASP A 527 26.93 -15.86 -18.39
C ASP A 527 25.71 -15.88 -17.46
N ALA A 528 25.76 -15.16 -16.33
CA ALA A 528 24.65 -15.11 -15.39
C ALA A 528 23.35 -14.65 -16.07
N LEU A 529 22.29 -15.40 -15.85
CA LEU A 529 20.93 -15.06 -16.31
C LEU A 529 20.27 -14.13 -15.27
N LEU A 530 19.84 -12.96 -15.70
CA LEU A 530 19.04 -12.05 -14.89
C LEU A 530 17.56 -12.31 -15.23
N VAL A 531 16.75 -12.66 -14.22
CA VAL A 531 15.35 -13.06 -14.40
C VAL A 531 14.41 -12.14 -13.62
N ASP A 532 13.55 -11.44 -14.35
CA ASP A 532 12.46 -10.63 -13.79
C ASP A 532 11.23 -11.51 -13.54
N VAL A 533 10.91 -11.74 -12.26
CA VAL A 533 9.74 -12.56 -11.87
C VAL A 533 8.49 -11.73 -11.53
N ARG A 534 8.42 -10.49 -12.00
CA ARG A 534 7.19 -9.69 -11.93
C ARG A 534 6.14 -10.24 -12.89
N GLU A 535 4.88 -9.99 -12.62
CA GLU A 535 3.80 -10.43 -13.52
C GLU A 535 3.78 -9.64 -14.84
N ALA A 536 3.13 -10.19 -15.87
CA ALA A 536 3.17 -9.67 -17.24
C ALA A 536 2.77 -8.17 -17.33
N GLY A 537 1.72 -7.77 -16.63
CA GLY A 537 1.29 -6.37 -16.58
C GLY A 537 2.35 -5.43 -16.00
N GLU A 538 3.08 -5.84 -14.96
CA GLU A 538 4.18 -5.04 -14.38
C GLU A 538 5.34 -4.88 -15.37
N ALA A 539 5.71 -5.95 -16.06
CA ALA A 539 6.79 -5.91 -17.05
C ALA A 539 6.39 -5.06 -18.28
N ALA A 540 5.14 -5.14 -18.73
CA ALA A 540 4.60 -4.32 -19.83
C ALA A 540 4.50 -2.83 -19.45
N ALA A 541 4.19 -2.52 -18.18
CA ALA A 541 4.18 -1.14 -17.69
C ALA A 541 5.58 -0.53 -17.59
N GLY A 542 6.62 -1.36 -17.35
CA GLY A 542 8.01 -0.92 -17.24
C GLY A 542 8.99 -2.06 -17.38
N ALA A 543 9.67 -2.13 -18.54
CA ALA A 543 10.75 -3.10 -18.78
C ALA A 543 11.90 -2.91 -17.78
N MET A 544 12.58 -4.03 -17.45
CA MET A 544 13.67 -4.02 -16.47
C MET A 544 15.04 -4.08 -17.16
N THR A 545 15.90 -3.16 -16.77
CA THR A 545 17.32 -3.18 -17.09
C THR A 545 18.11 -2.86 -15.82
N LEU A 546 19.06 -3.71 -15.45
CA LEU A 546 19.95 -3.50 -14.30
C LEU A 546 21.40 -3.54 -14.77
N HIS A 547 22.18 -2.52 -14.41
CA HIS A 547 23.58 -2.37 -14.81
C HIS A 547 23.82 -2.58 -16.32
N GLY A 548 22.92 -2.07 -17.16
CA GLY A 548 22.99 -2.18 -18.63
C GLY A 548 22.59 -3.55 -19.21
N ARG A 549 22.17 -4.50 -18.39
CA ARG A 549 21.66 -5.81 -18.82
C ARG A 549 20.14 -5.84 -18.77
N ALA A 550 19.51 -6.26 -19.85
CA ALA A 550 18.08 -6.57 -19.87
C ALA A 550 17.81 -7.86 -19.09
N ALA A 551 16.77 -7.87 -18.26
CA ALA A 551 16.34 -9.09 -17.60
C ALA A 551 15.41 -9.90 -18.51
N HIS A 552 15.55 -11.22 -18.47
CA HIS A 552 14.57 -12.14 -19.03
C HIS A 552 13.30 -12.07 -18.19
N HIS A 553 12.18 -11.77 -18.82
CA HIS A 553 10.90 -11.74 -18.11
C HIS A 553 10.31 -13.15 -18.04
N VAL A 554 10.21 -13.67 -16.83
CA VAL A 554 9.55 -14.94 -16.51
C VAL A 554 8.66 -14.72 -15.30
N PRO A 555 7.36 -14.45 -15.48
CA PRO A 555 6.44 -14.25 -14.37
C PRO A 555 6.50 -15.38 -13.36
N LEU A 556 6.39 -15.06 -12.07
CA LEU A 556 6.39 -16.09 -11.02
C LEU A 556 5.29 -17.13 -11.25
N SER A 557 4.14 -16.73 -11.80
CA SER A 557 3.04 -17.61 -12.18
C SER A 557 3.41 -18.63 -13.28
N ARG A 558 4.45 -18.35 -14.09
CA ARG A 558 4.96 -19.23 -15.16
C ARG A 558 6.31 -19.90 -14.80
N LEU A 559 6.76 -19.78 -13.54
CA LEU A 559 8.05 -20.31 -13.10
C LEU A 559 8.21 -21.81 -13.40
N ALA A 560 7.14 -22.61 -13.19
CA ALA A 560 7.14 -24.06 -13.37
C ALA A 560 7.51 -24.51 -14.79
N GLU A 561 7.20 -23.69 -15.79
CA GLU A 561 7.48 -23.93 -17.20
C GLU A 561 8.99 -23.86 -17.51
N HIS A 562 9.71 -22.95 -16.83
CA HIS A 562 11.12 -22.69 -17.08
C HIS A 562 12.08 -23.54 -16.22
N LEU A 563 11.58 -24.13 -15.12
CA LEU A 563 12.41 -24.93 -14.20
C LEU A 563 13.15 -26.09 -14.93
N PRO A 564 12.54 -26.89 -15.81
CA PRO A 564 13.24 -27.98 -16.48
C PRO A 564 14.47 -27.50 -17.29
N GLY A 565 14.33 -26.37 -18.01
CA GLY A 565 15.42 -25.80 -18.79
C GLY A 565 16.58 -25.29 -17.93
N TRP A 566 16.28 -24.67 -16.80
CA TRP A 566 17.31 -24.18 -15.88
C TRP A 566 18.01 -25.31 -15.11
N LEU A 567 17.30 -26.37 -14.79
CA LEU A 567 17.87 -27.54 -14.12
C LEU A 567 18.80 -28.37 -15.06
N ALA A 568 18.69 -28.18 -16.36
CA ALA A 568 19.60 -28.82 -17.33
C ALA A 568 21.03 -28.22 -17.28
N ASP A 569 21.20 -26.99 -16.77
CA ASP A 569 22.51 -26.34 -16.59
C ASP A 569 22.65 -25.78 -15.15
N PRO A 570 22.83 -26.64 -14.14
CA PRO A 570 22.83 -26.25 -12.73
C PRO A 570 24.05 -25.42 -12.30
N ALA A 571 25.05 -25.28 -13.16
CA ALA A 571 26.26 -24.49 -12.92
C ALA A 571 26.08 -23.01 -13.28
N ARG A 572 25.14 -22.67 -14.16
CA ARG A 572 24.90 -21.30 -14.61
C ARG A 572 24.27 -20.46 -13.51
N PRO A 573 24.85 -19.32 -13.12
CA PRO A 573 24.25 -18.45 -12.13
C PRO A 573 22.93 -17.83 -12.64
N ILE A 574 21.88 -17.88 -11.80
CA ILE A 574 20.58 -17.25 -12.10
C ILE A 574 20.24 -16.28 -10.96
N VAL A 575 20.03 -15.02 -11.32
CA VAL A 575 19.69 -13.95 -10.40
C VAL A 575 18.23 -13.56 -10.62
N PHE A 576 17.39 -13.90 -9.68
CA PHE A 576 15.98 -13.53 -9.69
C PHE A 576 15.76 -12.14 -9.09
N VAL A 577 14.93 -11.34 -9.76
CA VAL A 577 14.61 -9.98 -9.37
C VAL A 577 13.09 -9.77 -9.41
N CYS A 578 12.57 -9.06 -8.43
CA CYS A 578 11.18 -8.55 -8.42
C CYS A 578 11.17 -7.16 -7.78
N ARG A 579 10.00 -6.59 -7.55
CA ARG A 579 9.87 -5.25 -6.96
C ARG A 579 10.54 -5.12 -5.58
N SER A 580 10.28 -6.04 -4.65
CA SER A 580 10.65 -5.94 -3.23
C SER A 580 11.54 -7.07 -2.69
N GLY A 581 11.95 -8.01 -3.54
CA GLY A 581 12.76 -9.16 -3.14
C GLY A 581 11.96 -10.41 -2.73
N ASN A 582 10.67 -10.30 -2.39
CA ASN A 582 9.89 -11.44 -1.85
C ASN A 582 9.60 -12.53 -2.89
N ARG A 583 9.12 -12.16 -4.09
CA ARG A 583 8.84 -13.10 -5.19
C ARG A 583 10.13 -13.72 -5.72
N SER A 584 11.18 -12.93 -5.88
CA SER A 584 12.48 -13.41 -6.32
C SER A 584 13.13 -14.37 -5.31
N ALA A 585 12.92 -14.17 -4.00
CA ALA A 585 13.37 -15.11 -2.97
C ALA A 585 12.64 -16.45 -3.08
N LYS A 586 11.32 -16.45 -3.34
CA LYS A 586 10.55 -17.69 -3.58
C LYS A 586 11.04 -18.43 -4.81
N ALA A 587 11.27 -17.74 -5.93
CA ALA A 587 11.78 -18.32 -7.17
C ALA A 587 13.18 -18.94 -6.97
N ALA A 588 14.11 -18.21 -6.34
CA ALA A 588 15.44 -18.70 -6.05
C ALA A 588 15.41 -19.91 -5.10
N LEU A 589 14.58 -19.88 -4.07
CA LEU A 589 14.41 -21.00 -3.14
C LEU A 589 13.86 -22.25 -3.83
N CYS A 590 12.85 -22.09 -4.70
CA CYS A 590 12.28 -23.16 -5.49
C CYS A 590 13.37 -23.86 -6.33
N LEU A 591 14.16 -23.08 -7.07
CA LEU A 591 15.20 -23.61 -7.94
C LEU A 591 16.35 -24.26 -7.15
N ARG A 592 16.73 -23.72 -6.00
CA ARG A 592 17.75 -24.33 -5.10
C ARG A 592 17.29 -25.67 -4.54
N ARG A 593 16.03 -25.74 -4.08
CA ARG A 593 15.45 -27.00 -3.59
C ARG A 593 15.38 -28.05 -4.69
N ALA A 594 15.18 -27.63 -5.92
CA ALA A 594 15.24 -28.52 -7.08
C ALA A 594 16.66 -28.98 -7.46
N GLY A 595 17.70 -28.50 -6.76
CA GLY A 595 19.10 -28.92 -6.97
C GLY A 595 20.01 -27.90 -7.65
N HIS A 596 19.51 -26.71 -8.01
CA HIS A 596 20.29 -25.66 -8.68
C HIS A 596 20.95 -24.72 -7.67
N ALA A 597 22.19 -25.02 -7.24
CA ALA A 597 22.88 -24.28 -6.17
C ALA A 597 23.19 -22.81 -6.54
N GLN A 598 23.25 -22.45 -7.82
CA GLN A 598 23.59 -21.11 -8.31
C GLN A 598 22.37 -20.20 -8.53
N ALA A 599 21.27 -20.42 -7.77
CA ALA A 599 20.10 -19.54 -7.79
C ALA A 599 20.20 -18.47 -6.69
N TRP A 600 20.08 -17.20 -7.09
CA TRP A 600 20.28 -16.03 -6.27
C TRP A 600 19.06 -15.11 -6.27
N THR A 601 18.85 -14.37 -5.21
CA THR A 601 17.84 -13.31 -5.15
C THR A 601 18.48 -11.95 -4.87
N LEU A 602 18.00 -10.89 -5.54
CA LEU A 602 18.39 -9.53 -5.24
C LEU A 602 17.61 -9.04 -4.01
N VAL A 603 18.34 -8.75 -2.93
CA VAL A 603 17.75 -8.28 -1.66
C VAL A 603 17.10 -6.91 -1.86
N GLY A 604 15.87 -6.76 -1.40
CA GLY A 604 15.08 -5.54 -1.58
C GLY A 604 14.57 -5.32 -3.01
N GLY A 605 14.97 -6.17 -3.96
CA GLY A 605 14.53 -6.09 -5.35
C GLY A 605 14.83 -4.74 -5.99
N LEU A 606 14.01 -4.33 -6.96
CA LEU A 606 14.13 -3.04 -7.66
C LEU A 606 13.96 -1.83 -6.74
N ALA A 607 13.32 -1.99 -5.59
CA ALA A 607 13.09 -0.88 -4.67
C ALA A 607 14.40 -0.34 -4.06
N LEU A 608 15.45 -1.16 -4.03
CA LEU A 608 16.77 -0.81 -3.49
C LEU A 608 17.89 -0.82 -4.55
N ALA A 609 17.62 -1.31 -5.78
CA ALA A 609 18.59 -1.42 -6.88
C ALA A 609 18.80 -0.09 -7.61
#